data_0816180e2efdb480bb85b1a3eea9e034
#
_entry.id   0816180e2efdb480bb85b1a3eea9e034
#
_cell.length_a   1.000
_cell.length_b   1.000
_cell.length_c   1.000
_cell.angle_alpha   90.00
_cell.angle_beta   90.00
_cell.angle_gamma   90.00
#
_symmetry.space_group_name_H-M   'P 1'
#
loop_
_entity.id
_entity.type
_entity.pdbx_description
1 polymer ?
#
loop_
_entity_poly.entity_id
_entity_poly.type
_entity_poly.pdbx_seq_one_letter_code
_entity_poly.pdbx_strand_id
1 'polypeptide(L)'
;LYTSEETLRADTLFSALCHETLVQHGEEALEQLCAQVRQGKFLLSDTMPWYGETFYLPKPIAASESTEEVETTLRKKVKKLAWIPVLEFDRYARSLHEGHFTPDEQPESFGTHSAQTTAAVPMQGDTMPYQVGLFCFAPDCGLYFICGFTEDGQDEDLEYLLNQLGAT
;
A
#
# COMPACT_ATOMS: atom_id res chain seq x y z
N LEU A 1 -7.76 -1.21 -21.00
CA LEU A 1 -7.77 -0.33 -19.83
C LEU A 1 -6.44 -0.52 -19.12
N TYR A 2 -5.62 0.49 -19.12
CA TYR A 2 -4.35 0.50 -18.37
C TYR A 2 -4.70 1.03 -16.97
N THR A 3 -4.82 0.13 -16.01
CA THR A 3 -5.02 0.47 -14.61
C THR A 3 -3.69 0.32 -13.88
N SER A 4 -3.27 1.34 -13.16
CA SER A 4 -2.22 1.24 -12.15
C SER A 4 -2.85 0.84 -10.81
N GLU A 5 -2.10 0.13 -10.00
CA GLU A 5 -2.50 -0.12 -8.62
C GLU A 5 -2.32 1.15 -7.79
N GLU A 6 -3.19 1.35 -6.81
CA GLU A 6 -3.12 2.48 -5.88
C GLU A 6 -2.14 2.22 -4.73
N THR A 7 -1.86 0.95 -4.46
CA THR A 7 -0.98 0.49 -3.38
C THR A 7 0.06 -0.48 -3.91
N LEU A 8 1.14 -0.64 -3.17
CA LEU A 8 2.19 -1.63 -3.44
C LEU A 8 2.01 -2.82 -2.51
N ARG A 9 2.18 -4.01 -3.05
CA ARG A 9 2.22 -5.23 -2.24
C ARG A 9 3.58 -5.36 -1.54
N ALA A 10 3.57 -6.03 -0.40
CA ALA A 10 4.80 -6.30 0.37
C ALA A 10 5.87 -7.02 -0.46
N ASP A 11 5.48 -7.97 -1.32
CA ASP A 11 6.40 -8.69 -2.20
C ASP A 11 7.06 -7.78 -3.24
N THR A 12 6.30 -6.83 -3.80
CA THR A 12 6.81 -5.84 -4.76
C THR A 12 7.81 -4.89 -4.08
N LEU A 13 7.44 -4.36 -2.91
CA LEU A 13 8.32 -3.49 -2.13
C LEU A 13 9.58 -4.25 -1.68
N PHE A 14 9.44 -5.48 -1.20
CA PHE A 14 10.56 -6.32 -0.80
C PHE A 14 11.49 -6.64 -1.98
N SER A 15 10.93 -6.92 -3.16
CA SER A 15 11.73 -7.15 -4.37
C SER A 15 12.55 -5.91 -4.74
N ALA A 16 11.99 -4.72 -4.63
CA ALA A 16 12.71 -3.46 -4.87
C ALA A 16 13.83 -3.27 -3.84
N LEU A 17 13.58 -3.52 -2.55
CA LEU A 17 14.60 -3.48 -1.50
C LEU A 17 15.72 -4.50 -1.74
N CYS A 18 15.40 -5.71 -2.18
CA CYS A 18 16.40 -6.72 -2.55
C CYS A 18 17.29 -6.24 -3.69
N HIS A 19 16.69 -5.64 -4.71
CA HIS A 19 17.45 -5.10 -5.85
C HIS A 19 18.40 -3.98 -5.38
N GLU A 20 17.89 -3.05 -4.57
CA GLU A 20 18.68 -1.94 -4.05
C GLU A 20 19.81 -2.43 -3.12
N THR A 21 19.50 -3.40 -2.24
CA THR A 21 20.53 -4.02 -1.39
C THR A 21 21.64 -4.67 -2.21
N LEU A 22 21.29 -5.37 -3.29
CA LEU A 22 22.27 -5.98 -4.18
C LEU A 22 23.17 -4.93 -4.84
N VAL A 23 22.59 -3.83 -5.31
CA VAL A 23 23.32 -2.76 -6.00
C VAL A 23 24.23 -2.00 -5.04
N GLN A 24 23.77 -1.70 -3.83
CA GLN A 24 24.49 -0.86 -2.86
C GLN A 24 25.50 -1.67 -2.02
N HIS A 25 25.14 -2.90 -1.64
CA HIS A 25 25.86 -3.66 -0.63
C HIS A 25 26.33 -5.05 -1.09
N GLY A 26 25.90 -5.52 -2.28
CA GLY A 26 26.34 -6.77 -2.89
C GLY A 26 25.57 -8.01 -2.43
N GLU A 27 26.00 -9.17 -2.94
CA GLU A 27 25.28 -10.45 -2.79
C GLU A 27 25.19 -10.92 -1.32
N GLU A 28 26.26 -10.74 -0.53
CA GLU A 28 26.28 -11.17 0.86
C GLU A 28 25.23 -10.45 1.71
N ALA A 29 25.07 -9.13 1.52
CA ALA A 29 24.03 -8.33 2.19
C ALA A 29 22.62 -8.75 1.75
N LEU A 30 22.42 -9.06 0.47
CA LEU A 30 21.15 -9.58 -0.04
C LEU A 30 20.81 -10.93 0.61
N GLU A 31 21.77 -11.86 0.72
CA GLU A 31 21.54 -13.14 1.38
C GLU A 31 21.17 -12.97 2.85
N GLN A 32 21.81 -12.03 3.56
CA GLN A 32 21.50 -11.69 4.95
C GLN A 32 20.07 -11.14 5.07
N LEU A 33 19.67 -10.18 4.23
CA LEU A 33 18.32 -9.64 4.21
C LEU A 33 17.26 -10.74 3.98
N CYS A 34 17.49 -11.61 3.00
CA CYS A 34 16.63 -12.74 2.72
C CYS A 34 16.54 -13.73 3.90
N ALA A 35 17.66 -13.96 4.60
CA ALA A 35 17.70 -14.83 5.77
C ALA A 35 16.91 -14.23 6.96
N GLN A 36 17.00 -12.91 7.17
CA GLN A 36 16.24 -12.21 8.22
C GLN A 36 14.72 -12.36 8.00
N VAL A 37 14.24 -12.18 6.76
CA VAL A 37 12.82 -12.38 6.43
C VAL A 37 12.38 -13.82 6.66
N ARG A 38 13.17 -14.82 6.22
CA ARG A 38 12.85 -16.24 6.42
C ARG A 38 12.80 -16.63 7.90
N GLN A 39 13.56 -15.95 8.75
CA GLN A 39 13.60 -16.16 10.20
C GLN A 39 12.52 -15.36 10.95
N GLY A 40 11.73 -14.54 10.26
CA GLY A 40 10.75 -13.65 10.88
C GLY A 40 11.35 -12.49 11.65
N LYS A 41 12.62 -12.16 11.40
CA LYS A 41 13.33 -11.04 12.05
C LYS A 41 13.06 -9.70 11.39
N PHE A 42 12.66 -9.71 10.14
CA PHE A 42 12.17 -8.56 9.38
C PHE A 42 10.80 -8.89 8.80
N LEU A 43 9.82 -8.07 9.12
CA LEU A 43 8.44 -8.17 8.65
C LEU A 43 8.05 -6.90 7.91
N LEU A 44 7.29 -7.06 6.83
CA LEU A 44 6.87 -5.96 5.98
C LEU A 44 5.39 -6.14 5.62
N SER A 45 4.59 -5.09 5.77
CA SER A 45 3.21 -5.08 5.31
C SER A 45 3.09 -4.62 3.86
N ASP A 46 1.93 -4.85 3.24
CA ASP A 46 1.50 -4.10 2.07
C ASP A 46 1.46 -2.60 2.40
N THR A 47 1.54 -1.75 1.38
CA THR A 47 1.36 -0.32 1.58
C THR A 47 -0.12 0.01 1.73
N MET A 48 -0.41 1.02 2.51
CA MET A 48 -1.75 1.49 2.84
C MET A 48 -1.82 3.01 2.68
N PRO A 49 -2.98 3.58 2.33
CA PRO A 49 -3.09 5.02 2.12
C PRO A 49 -3.15 5.80 3.44
N TRP A 50 -2.71 7.05 3.37
CA TRP A 50 -2.95 8.07 4.39
C TRP A 50 -3.47 9.35 3.73
N TYR A 51 -4.21 10.17 4.50
CA TYR A 51 -4.68 11.49 4.11
C TYR A 51 -4.60 12.45 5.30
N GLY A 52 -3.90 13.56 5.12
CA GLY A 52 -3.61 14.51 6.20
C GLY A 52 -2.87 13.82 7.36
N GLU A 53 -3.50 13.76 8.52
CA GLU A 53 -2.97 13.07 9.71
C GLU A 53 -3.63 11.69 9.92
N THR A 54 -4.47 11.24 8.99
CA THR A 54 -5.25 10.01 9.14
C THR A 54 -4.62 8.87 8.34
N PHE A 55 -4.29 7.79 9.04
CA PHE A 55 -3.85 6.53 8.46
C PHE A 55 -5.04 5.58 8.29
N TYR A 56 -5.02 4.78 7.23
CA TYR A 56 -6.11 3.87 6.90
C TYR A 56 -5.63 2.42 6.88
N LEU A 57 -6.47 1.50 7.35
CA LEU A 57 -6.27 0.06 7.25
C LEU A 57 -7.24 -0.54 6.21
N PRO A 58 -6.88 -1.66 5.57
CA PRO A 58 -7.79 -2.34 4.68
C PRO A 58 -9.03 -2.81 5.46
N LYS A 59 -10.21 -2.60 4.87
CA LYS A 59 -11.46 -3.07 5.47
C LYS A 59 -11.46 -4.60 5.54
N PRO A 60 -11.65 -5.21 6.72
CA PRO A 60 -11.74 -6.66 6.86
C PRO A 60 -12.90 -7.23 6.05
N ILE A 61 -12.65 -8.35 5.38
CA ILE A 61 -13.70 -9.14 4.72
C ILE A 61 -14.34 -10.01 5.80
N ALA A 62 -15.41 -9.48 6.43
CA ALA A 62 -16.16 -10.20 7.43
C ALA A 62 -17.66 -10.16 7.09
N ALA A 63 -18.35 -11.26 7.36
CA ALA A 63 -19.79 -11.29 7.30
C ALA A 63 -20.35 -10.51 8.50
N SER A 64 -21.30 -9.59 8.26
CA SER A 64 -22.06 -8.98 9.36
C SER A 64 -23.01 -10.02 9.93
N GLU A 65 -22.95 -10.26 11.21
CA GLU A 65 -23.86 -11.12 11.94
C GLU A 65 -25.15 -10.40 12.36
N SER A 66 -25.19 -9.08 12.14
CA SER A 66 -26.32 -8.26 12.52
C SER A 66 -27.56 -8.53 11.66
N THR A 67 -28.68 -8.76 12.33
CA THR A 67 -30.02 -8.92 11.75
C THR A 67 -30.80 -7.62 11.70
N GLU A 68 -30.25 -6.50 12.20
CA GLU A 68 -30.94 -5.22 12.23
C GLU A 68 -31.13 -4.61 10.84
N GLU A 69 -32.29 -3.99 10.62
CA GLU A 69 -32.61 -3.24 9.41
C GLU A 69 -31.81 -1.93 9.38
N VAL A 70 -30.62 -1.98 8.79
CA VAL A 70 -29.83 -0.78 8.50
C VAL A 70 -30.34 -0.14 7.21
N GLU A 71 -30.41 1.18 7.19
CA GLU A 71 -30.81 1.93 6.00
C GLU A 71 -29.99 1.47 4.77
N THR A 72 -30.68 1.16 3.68
CA THR A 72 -30.07 0.56 2.46
C THR A 72 -28.96 1.43 1.86
N THR A 73 -29.08 2.76 1.99
CA THR A 73 -28.09 3.74 1.56
C THR A 73 -26.79 3.65 2.36
N LEU A 74 -26.89 3.52 3.68
CA LEU A 74 -25.73 3.39 4.57
C LEU A 74 -25.02 2.06 4.35
N ARG A 75 -25.77 0.97 4.23
CA ARG A 75 -25.19 -0.35 3.86
C ARG A 75 -24.39 -0.30 2.56
N LYS A 76 -24.91 0.39 1.54
CA LYS A 76 -24.21 0.53 0.26
C LYS A 76 -22.93 1.35 0.40
N LYS A 77 -22.96 2.43 1.20
CA LYS A 77 -21.75 3.23 1.48
C LYS A 77 -20.69 2.39 2.18
N VAL A 78 -21.02 1.73 3.28
CA VAL A 78 -20.08 0.88 4.03
C VAL A 78 -19.54 -0.28 3.17
N LYS A 79 -20.39 -0.87 2.31
CA LYS A 79 -19.95 -1.94 1.41
C LYS A 79 -18.92 -1.48 0.40
N LYS A 80 -18.98 -0.23 -0.05
CA LYS A 80 -18.04 0.35 -1.02
C LYS A 80 -16.70 0.77 -0.41
N LEU A 81 -16.62 0.93 0.92
CA LEU A 81 -15.38 1.28 1.57
C LEU A 81 -14.34 0.17 1.33
N ALA A 82 -13.18 0.56 0.85
CA ALA A 82 -12.00 -0.30 0.80
C ALA A 82 -11.13 -0.13 2.05
N TRP A 83 -11.15 1.06 2.64
CA TRP A 83 -10.26 1.51 3.69
C TRP A 83 -11.05 2.02 4.90
N ILE A 84 -10.52 1.79 6.10
CA ILE A 84 -11.09 2.26 7.37
C ILE A 84 -10.02 3.07 8.09
N PRO A 85 -10.33 4.30 8.57
CA PRO A 85 -9.40 5.05 9.41
C PRO A 85 -8.96 4.22 10.63
N VAL A 86 -7.68 4.25 10.96
CA VAL A 86 -7.12 3.50 12.11
C VAL A 86 -7.89 3.82 13.40
N LEU A 87 -8.20 5.10 13.63
CA LEU A 87 -8.93 5.54 14.83
C LEU A 87 -10.39 5.04 14.88
N GLU A 88 -10.97 4.69 13.74
CA GLU A 88 -12.34 4.15 13.65
C GLU A 88 -12.38 2.62 13.57
N PHE A 89 -11.24 1.97 13.50
CA PHE A 89 -11.17 0.54 13.23
C PHE A 89 -11.89 -0.31 14.29
N ASP A 90 -11.72 0.02 15.56
CA ASP A 90 -12.40 -0.66 16.66
C ASP A 90 -13.93 -0.44 16.63
N ARG A 91 -14.36 0.77 16.24
CA ARG A 91 -15.80 1.10 16.05
C ARG A 91 -16.38 0.29 14.90
N TYR A 92 -15.63 0.21 13.80
CA TYR A 92 -16.01 -0.64 12.67
C TYR A 92 -16.07 -2.13 13.05
N ALA A 93 -15.06 -2.66 13.73
CA ALA A 93 -15.01 -4.06 14.15
C ALA A 93 -16.21 -4.44 15.03
N ARG A 94 -16.56 -3.58 16.01
CA ARG A 94 -17.77 -3.77 16.84
C ARG A 94 -19.06 -3.74 16.03
N SER A 95 -19.15 -2.87 15.02
CA SER A 95 -20.33 -2.74 14.19
C SER A 95 -20.66 -3.98 13.36
N LEU A 96 -19.70 -4.88 13.14
CA LEU A 96 -19.96 -6.16 12.47
C LEU A 96 -20.93 -7.05 13.28
N HIS A 97 -20.97 -6.89 14.61
CA HIS A 97 -21.89 -7.57 15.51
C HIS A 97 -23.13 -6.72 15.83
N GLU A 98 -22.96 -5.40 16.01
CA GLU A 98 -24.00 -4.48 16.46
C GLU A 98 -24.82 -3.87 15.31
N GLY A 99 -24.32 -3.91 14.08
CA GLY A 99 -25.09 -3.52 12.88
C GLY A 99 -24.95 -2.09 12.39
N HIS A 100 -24.33 -1.20 13.16
CA HIS A 100 -24.26 0.23 12.82
C HIS A 100 -22.85 0.76 12.72
N PHE A 101 -22.41 1.08 11.49
CA PHE A 101 -21.21 1.86 11.23
C PHE A 101 -21.54 3.01 10.30
N THR A 102 -21.29 4.22 10.76
CA THR A 102 -21.33 5.43 9.94
C THR A 102 -19.90 5.94 9.85
N PRO A 103 -19.25 5.84 8.69
CA PRO A 103 -17.92 6.38 8.52
C PRO A 103 -17.98 7.90 8.62
N ASP A 104 -16.98 8.50 9.27
CA ASP A 104 -16.76 9.93 9.19
C ASP A 104 -16.43 10.34 7.75
N GLU A 105 -16.33 11.64 7.47
CA GLU A 105 -15.96 12.11 6.14
C GLU A 105 -14.62 11.54 5.71
N GLN A 106 -14.62 10.83 4.60
CA GLN A 106 -13.44 10.25 3.99
C GLN A 106 -13.26 10.86 2.59
N PRO A 107 -12.03 10.95 2.09
CA PRO A 107 -11.80 11.35 0.71
C PRO A 107 -12.49 10.34 -0.22
N GLU A 108 -13.13 10.82 -1.27
CA GLU A 108 -13.74 9.95 -2.30
C GLU A 108 -12.66 9.10 -3.00
N SER A 109 -11.44 9.63 -3.09
CA SER A 109 -10.27 8.95 -3.64
C SER A 109 -9.00 9.58 -3.08
N PHE A 110 -7.95 8.78 -2.91
CA PHE A 110 -6.62 9.24 -2.51
C PHE A 110 -5.82 9.84 -3.68
N GLY A 111 -6.35 9.80 -4.91
CA GLY A 111 -5.69 10.30 -6.09
C GLY A 111 -6.48 10.03 -7.36
N THR A 112 -5.82 10.14 -8.49
CA THR A 112 -6.42 9.96 -9.82
C THR A 112 -5.60 9.03 -10.70
N HIS A 113 -6.29 8.17 -11.45
CA HIS A 113 -5.65 7.37 -12.48
C HIS A 113 -5.44 8.20 -13.75
N SER A 114 -4.28 8.07 -14.34
CA SER A 114 -3.92 8.65 -15.61
C SER A 114 -3.16 7.65 -16.49
N ALA A 115 -2.97 7.97 -17.76
CA ALA A 115 -2.15 7.18 -18.65
C ALA A 115 -1.13 8.08 -19.33
N GLN A 116 0.12 7.64 -19.35
CA GLN A 116 1.21 8.32 -20.04
C GLN A 116 1.67 7.46 -21.22
N THR A 117 1.84 8.07 -22.38
CA THR A 117 2.45 7.42 -23.52
C THR A 117 3.96 7.52 -23.39
N THR A 118 4.63 6.37 -23.41
CA THR A 118 6.09 6.23 -23.37
C THR A 118 6.53 5.49 -24.62
N ALA A 119 7.77 5.65 -25.02
CA ALA A 119 8.33 4.97 -26.19
C ALA A 119 9.45 4.05 -25.77
N ALA A 120 9.34 2.76 -26.15
CA ALA A 120 10.47 1.86 -26.11
C ALA A 120 11.37 2.14 -27.32
N VAL A 121 12.63 2.46 -27.06
CA VAL A 121 13.65 2.65 -28.10
C VAL A 121 14.54 1.41 -28.12
N PRO A 122 14.27 0.44 -29.02
CA PRO A 122 15.12 -0.75 -29.13
C PRO A 122 16.47 -0.39 -29.73
N MET A 123 17.51 -1.20 -29.46
CA MET A 123 18.82 -1.04 -30.10
C MET A 123 18.76 -1.19 -31.62
N GLN A 124 17.79 -1.93 -32.16
CA GLN A 124 17.52 -2.10 -33.60
C GLN A 124 16.01 -2.15 -33.80
N GLY A 125 15.54 -1.42 -34.82
CA GLY A 125 14.12 -1.37 -35.19
C GLY A 125 13.45 -0.03 -34.91
N ASP A 126 12.14 0.04 -35.17
CA ASP A 126 11.35 1.25 -34.97
C ASP A 126 10.95 1.43 -33.51
N THR A 127 10.89 2.67 -33.09
CA THR A 127 10.38 3.05 -31.76
C THR A 127 8.91 2.68 -31.63
N MET A 128 8.57 1.89 -30.63
CA MET A 128 7.19 1.46 -30.37
C MET A 128 6.61 2.24 -29.17
N PRO A 129 5.57 3.05 -29.40
CA PRO A 129 4.87 3.71 -28.31
C PRO A 129 4.05 2.68 -27.50
N TYR A 130 4.07 2.82 -26.19
CA TYR A 130 3.21 2.07 -25.29
C TYR A 130 2.65 2.99 -24.19
N GLN A 131 1.54 2.58 -23.59
CA GLN A 131 0.93 3.35 -22.53
C GLN A 131 1.25 2.73 -21.18
N VAL A 132 1.58 3.58 -20.21
CA VAL A 132 1.79 3.22 -18.81
C VAL A 132 0.67 3.85 -17.99
N GLY A 133 -0.04 3.02 -17.22
CA GLY A 133 -1.00 3.51 -16.24
C GLY A 133 -0.24 4.11 -15.05
N LEU A 134 -0.69 5.28 -14.61
CA LEU A 134 -0.15 5.99 -13.46
C LEU A 134 -1.27 6.24 -12.46
N PHE A 135 -0.94 6.19 -11.17
CA PHE A 135 -1.76 6.71 -10.10
C PHE A 135 -1.06 7.92 -9.48
N CYS A 136 -1.73 9.08 -9.53
CA CYS A 136 -1.20 10.32 -8.98
C CYS A 136 -1.95 10.62 -7.68
N PHE A 137 -1.23 10.63 -6.56
CA PHE A 137 -1.82 10.99 -5.27
C PHE A 137 -2.32 12.43 -5.26
N ALA A 138 -3.44 12.65 -4.60
CA ALA A 138 -3.94 13.99 -4.30
C ALA A 138 -3.00 14.69 -3.30
N PRO A 139 -3.07 16.04 -3.19
CA PRO A 139 -2.37 16.74 -2.11
C PRO A 139 -2.69 16.14 -0.75
N ASP A 140 -1.71 16.10 0.12
CA ASP A 140 -1.80 15.51 1.48
C ASP A 140 -2.22 14.04 1.52
N CYS A 141 -2.04 13.30 0.42
CA CYS A 141 -2.23 11.86 0.33
C CYS A 141 -0.91 11.16 0.01
N GLY A 142 -0.78 9.93 0.45
CA GLY A 142 0.35 9.08 0.13
C GLY A 142 0.17 7.67 0.64
N LEU A 143 1.26 6.90 0.63
CA LEU A 143 1.30 5.54 1.13
C LEU A 143 2.19 5.47 2.37
N TYR A 144 1.83 4.59 3.28
CA TYR A 144 2.67 4.13 4.37
C TYR A 144 2.66 2.60 4.42
N PHE A 145 3.60 2.03 5.10
CA PHE A 145 3.65 0.60 5.39
C PHE A 145 4.12 0.40 6.84
N ILE A 146 3.91 -0.81 7.35
CA ILE A 146 4.35 -1.19 8.69
C ILE A 146 5.50 -2.19 8.53
N CYS A 147 6.60 -1.93 9.22
CA CYS A 147 7.70 -2.86 9.32
C CYS A 147 7.94 -3.25 10.78
N GLY A 148 8.39 -4.48 10.97
CA GLY A 148 8.78 -5.01 12.28
C GLY A 148 10.20 -5.54 12.22
N PHE A 149 10.99 -5.20 13.23
CA PHE A 149 12.38 -5.63 13.40
C PHE A 149 12.58 -6.32 14.73
N THR A 150 13.50 -7.26 14.79
CA THR A 150 13.92 -7.90 16.05
C THR A 150 15.32 -7.47 16.51
N GLU A 151 16.04 -6.73 15.68
CA GLU A 151 17.41 -6.25 15.97
C GLU A 151 17.44 -4.72 15.84
N ASP A 152 18.19 -4.04 16.68
CA ASP A 152 18.37 -2.59 16.64
C ASP A 152 19.19 -2.17 15.41
N GLY A 153 18.87 -1.01 14.83
CA GLY A 153 19.59 -0.41 13.68
C GLY A 153 19.13 -0.87 12.30
N GLN A 154 18.22 -1.86 12.21
CA GLN A 154 17.66 -2.30 10.92
C GLN A 154 16.74 -1.24 10.29
N ASP A 155 16.17 -0.36 11.07
CA ASP A 155 15.36 0.78 10.64
C ASP A 155 16.18 1.82 9.88
N GLU A 156 17.40 2.12 10.33
CA GLU A 156 18.32 3.06 9.64
C GLU A 156 18.74 2.51 8.28
N ASP A 157 19.03 1.21 8.18
CA ASP A 157 19.38 0.55 6.92
C ASP A 157 18.19 0.58 5.94
N LEU A 158 16.97 0.32 6.42
CA LEU A 158 15.77 0.38 5.60
C LEU A 158 15.50 1.80 5.09
N GLU A 159 15.62 2.80 5.96
CA GLU A 159 15.45 4.21 5.58
C GLU A 159 16.44 4.60 4.47
N TYR A 160 17.70 4.20 4.61
CA TYR A 160 18.71 4.44 3.58
C TYR A 160 18.31 3.81 2.23
N LEU A 161 17.93 2.53 2.21
CA LEU A 161 17.52 1.82 0.99
C LEU A 161 16.28 2.45 0.32
N LEU A 162 15.29 2.88 1.12
CA LEU A 162 14.10 3.57 0.62
C LEU A 162 14.44 4.92 -0.02
N ASN A 163 15.36 5.66 0.58
CA ASN A 163 15.83 6.93 0.02
C ASN A 163 16.57 6.72 -1.30
N GLN A 164 17.34 5.63 -1.46
CA GLN A 164 17.97 5.29 -2.72
C GLN A 164 16.92 4.94 -3.79
N LEU A 165 15.91 4.15 -3.46
CA LEU A 165 14.80 3.83 -4.37
C LEU A 165 14.03 5.08 -4.84
N GLY A 166 13.91 6.11 -4.00
CA GLY A 166 13.27 7.37 -4.36
C GLY A 166 14.13 8.31 -5.19
N ALA A 167 15.45 8.05 -5.30
CA ALA A 167 16.42 8.88 -6.03
C ALA A 167 16.68 8.38 -7.47
N THR A 168 16.23 7.16 -7.81
CA THR A 168 16.34 6.54 -9.14
C THR A 168 15.09 6.76 -9.96
#